data_59e47fdb1ad7f90ec64cc4983cbd8195
#
_entry.id   59e47fdb1ad7f90ec64cc4983cbd8195
#
_cell.length_a   1.000
_cell.length_b   1.000
_cell.length_c   1.000
_cell.angle_alpha   90.00
_cell.angle_beta   90.00
_cell.angle_gamma   90.00
#
_symmetry.space_group_name_H-M   'P 1'
#
loop_
_entity.id
_entity.type
_entity.pdbx_description
1 polymer ?
#
loop_
_entity_poly.entity_id
_entity_poly.type
_entity_poly.pdbx_seq_one_letter_code
_entity_poly.pdbx_strand_id
1 'polypeptide(L)'
;MKFAFCLFNYFPYSGLSRDFRRILDECQHRGHEAEVFVRTWQGPQPANTEVTILGDWRNNFSANHDKDKRYYRSLSQKLKENSFDAVVGFNKMPRLDVYYGADFCYIAREQKANHPTLRLTPRYQHLFDFEKSVFGTNSQTLILSLSEREKMVFQEYYHTPDSRFSLLPPTLNPEDRMPVQDRSRIR
;
A
#
# COMPACT_ATOMS: atom_id res chain seq x y z
N MET A 1 15.91 12.42 7.11
CA MET A 1 15.62 11.67 5.87
C MET A 1 14.33 12.22 5.28
N LYS A 2 14.19 12.17 3.96
CA LYS A 2 12.99 12.60 3.23
C LYS A 2 12.32 11.39 2.57
N PHE A 3 11.08 11.09 2.92
CA PHE A 3 10.33 9.94 2.42
C PHE A 3 9.22 10.37 1.44
N ALA A 4 9.03 9.58 0.38
CA ALA A 4 7.84 9.65 -0.47
C ALA A 4 6.84 8.58 -0.02
N PHE A 5 5.68 8.97 0.48
CA PHE A 5 4.58 8.06 0.83
C PHE A 5 3.58 7.98 -0.31
N CYS A 6 3.34 6.78 -0.83
CA CYS A 6 2.55 6.54 -2.03
C CYS A 6 1.35 5.64 -1.71
N LEU A 7 0.14 6.12 -1.98
CA LEU A 7 -1.08 5.34 -1.82
C LEU A 7 -2.13 5.72 -2.88
N PHE A 8 -3.01 4.78 -3.26
CA PHE A 8 -4.04 5.12 -4.24
C PHE A 8 -5.10 6.04 -3.65
N ASN A 9 -5.70 5.66 -2.54
CA ASN A 9 -6.78 6.44 -1.96
C ASN A 9 -6.59 6.59 -0.46
N TYR A 10 -6.73 7.81 0.03
CA TYR A 10 -6.88 8.07 1.45
C TYR A 10 -8.36 8.25 1.80
N PHE A 11 -8.81 7.45 2.76
CA PHE A 11 -10.15 7.49 3.30
C PHE A 11 -10.07 7.28 4.82
N PRO A 12 -10.46 8.27 5.66
CA PRO A 12 -10.11 8.28 7.09
C PRO A 12 -10.64 7.09 7.90
N TYR A 13 -11.68 6.41 7.39
CA TYR A 13 -12.29 5.26 8.07
C TYR A 13 -11.73 3.89 7.60
N SER A 14 -10.74 3.86 6.73
CA SER A 14 -10.11 2.59 6.30
C SER A 14 -8.95 2.21 7.23
N GLY A 15 -8.78 0.91 7.45
CA GLY A 15 -7.65 0.39 8.22
C GLY A 15 -6.29 0.82 7.63
N LEU A 16 -6.16 0.71 6.30
CA LEU A 16 -4.94 1.11 5.59
C LEU A 16 -4.61 2.60 5.80
N SER A 17 -5.61 3.49 5.71
CA SER A 17 -5.41 4.93 5.91
C SER A 17 -5.04 5.27 7.35
N ARG A 18 -5.59 4.53 8.31
CA ARG A 18 -5.23 4.67 9.73
C ARG A 18 -3.77 4.27 9.97
N ASP A 19 -3.35 3.14 9.43
CA ASP A 19 -1.97 2.66 9.58
C ASP A 19 -0.98 3.56 8.84
N PHE A 20 -1.33 4.01 7.62
CA PHE A 20 -0.59 5.06 6.91
C PHE A 20 -0.39 6.30 7.77
N ARG A 21 -1.47 6.80 8.39
CA ARG A 21 -1.41 8.02 9.21
C ARG A 21 -0.47 7.84 10.41
N ARG A 22 -0.55 6.70 11.10
CA ARG A 22 0.33 6.38 12.23
C ARG A 22 1.80 6.33 11.83
N ILE A 23 2.10 5.71 10.68
CA ILE A 23 3.48 5.61 10.18
C ILE A 23 3.98 7.01 9.79
N LEU A 24 3.15 7.82 9.14
CA LEU A 24 3.49 9.19 8.79
C LEU A 24 3.79 10.03 10.04
N ASP A 25 2.88 10.01 11.03
CA ASP A 25 3.01 10.77 12.27
C ASP A 25 4.28 10.34 13.05
N GLU A 26 4.60 9.03 13.09
CA GLU A 26 5.82 8.51 13.71
C GLU A 26 7.09 8.97 12.97
N CYS A 27 7.09 8.97 11.64
CA CYS A 27 8.21 9.49 10.85
C CYS A 27 8.47 10.97 11.15
N GLN A 28 7.41 11.77 11.22
CA GLN A 28 7.53 13.20 11.58
C GLN A 28 8.01 13.40 13.01
N HIS A 29 7.50 12.62 13.96
CA HIS A 29 7.92 12.66 15.36
C HIS A 29 9.43 12.37 15.51
N ARG A 30 9.98 11.51 14.66
CA ARG A 30 11.42 11.22 14.59
C ARG A 30 12.23 12.25 13.81
N GLY A 31 11.62 13.35 13.37
CA GLY A 31 12.30 14.43 12.65
C GLY A 31 12.58 14.12 11.18
N HIS A 32 11.83 13.21 10.55
CA HIS A 32 11.92 12.93 9.14
C HIS A 32 10.93 13.78 8.35
N GLU A 33 11.32 14.18 7.14
CA GLU A 33 10.44 14.86 6.19
C GLU A 33 9.64 13.83 5.39
N ALA A 34 8.42 14.19 5.03
CA ALA A 34 7.56 13.33 4.23
C ALA A 34 6.75 14.14 3.21
N GLU A 35 6.69 13.63 1.98
CA GLU A 35 5.72 14.05 0.96
C GLU A 35 4.77 12.90 0.67
N VAL A 36 3.49 13.21 0.50
CA VAL A 36 2.45 12.21 0.25
C VAL A 36 1.92 12.35 -1.17
N PHE A 37 2.00 11.27 -1.93
CA PHE A 37 1.44 11.18 -3.27
C PHE A 37 0.22 10.26 -3.26
N VAL A 38 -0.92 10.79 -3.67
CA VAL A 38 -2.18 10.06 -3.58
C VAL A 38 -3.02 10.28 -4.85
N ARG A 39 -3.82 9.28 -5.21
CA ARG A 39 -4.77 9.43 -6.31
C ARG A 39 -6.00 10.23 -5.89
N THR A 40 -6.54 9.93 -4.70
CA THR A 40 -7.69 10.66 -4.12
C THR A 40 -7.51 10.81 -2.61
N TRP A 41 -7.95 11.95 -2.08
CA TRP A 41 -7.89 12.25 -0.66
C TRP A 41 -9.26 12.69 -0.15
N GLN A 42 -9.71 12.13 0.99
CA GLN A 42 -10.92 12.53 1.68
C GLN A 42 -10.59 12.94 3.12
N GLY A 43 -11.17 14.06 3.56
CA GLY A 43 -10.96 14.59 4.90
C GLY A 43 -9.78 15.58 5.02
N PRO A 44 -9.45 16.01 6.25
CA PRO A 44 -8.38 16.97 6.49
C PRO A 44 -7.01 16.37 6.16
N GLN A 45 -6.16 17.18 5.54
CA GLN A 45 -4.78 16.80 5.27
C GLN A 45 -3.93 16.93 6.53
N PRO A 46 -2.83 16.16 6.64
CA PRO A 46 -1.89 16.27 7.76
C PRO A 46 -1.23 17.64 7.78
N ALA A 47 -1.06 18.21 8.98
CA ALA A 47 -0.25 19.39 9.15
C ALA A 47 1.23 19.07 8.83
N ASN A 48 1.97 20.04 8.32
CA ASN A 48 3.40 19.92 8.02
C ASN A 48 3.78 18.80 7.02
N THR A 49 2.84 18.38 6.15
CA THR A 49 3.11 17.40 5.10
C THR A 49 2.51 17.89 3.79
N GLU A 50 3.31 17.92 2.76
CA GLU A 50 2.80 18.19 1.41
C GLU A 50 2.04 16.95 0.89
N VAL A 51 0.78 17.18 0.48
CA VAL A 51 -0.08 16.13 -0.10
C VAL A 51 -0.36 16.47 -1.56
N THR A 52 0.26 15.74 -2.47
CA THR A 52 0.07 15.89 -3.91
C THR A 52 -0.97 14.88 -4.41
N ILE A 53 -2.10 15.40 -4.92
CA ILE A 53 -3.16 14.59 -5.52
C ILE A 53 -2.89 14.41 -7.01
N LEU A 54 -2.58 13.18 -7.41
CA LEU A 54 -2.24 12.80 -8.79
C LEU A 54 -3.42 12.16 -9.55
N GLY A 55 -4.61 12.16 -8.96
CA GLY A 55 -5.82 11.65 -9.58
C GLY A 55 -6.39 12.61 -10.62
N ASP A 56 -6.85 12.06 -11.75
CA ASP A 56 -7.57 12.83 -12.77
C ASP A 56 -9.08 12.71 -12.54
N TRP A 57 -9.69 13.75 -11.99
CA TRP A 57 -11.12 13.82 -11.73
C TRP A 57 -11.98 13.81 -13.02
N ARG A 58 -11.41 14.22 -14.16
CA ARG A 58 -12.10 14.27 -15.46
C ARG A 58 -12.35 12.89 -16.04
N ASN A 59 -11.57 11.88 -15.65
CA ASN A 59 -11.66 10.50 -16.14
C ASN A 59 -12.26 9.54 -15.11
N ASN A 60 -13.27 9.96 -14.38
CA ASN A 60 -13.87 9.17 -13.30
C ASN A 60 -14.57 7.87 -13.79
N PHE A 61 -14.92 7.78 -15.08
CA PHE A 61 -15.59 6.62 -15.69
C PHE A 61 -14.63 5.50 -16.14
N SER A 62 -13.32 5.70 -16.13
CA SER A 62 -12.37 4.66 -16.53
C SER A 62 -12.23 3.58 -15.46
N ALA A 63 -11.82 2.37 -15.90
CA ALA A 63 -11.59 1.23 -15.02
C ALA A 63 -10.49 1.55 -13.97
N ASN A 64 -10.57 0.92 -12.80
CA ASN A 64 -9.61 1.19 -11.71
C ASN A 64 -8.16 0.93 -12.12
N HIS A 65 -7.89 -0.14 -12.86
CA HIS A 65 -6.54 -0.46 -13.32
C HIS A 65 -5.96 0.62 -14.26
N ASP A 66 -6.78 1.32 -15.03
CA ASP A 66 -6.34 2.44 -15.86
C ASP A 66 -6.07 3.69 -15.03
N LYS A 67 -6.87 3.91 -13.98
CA LYS A 67 -6.63 4.98 -13.00
C LYS A 67 -5.31 4.75 -12.27
N ASP A 68 -5.02 3.51 -11.88
CA ASP A 68 -3.78 3.13 -11.20
C ASP A 68 -2.57 3.30 -12.12
N LYS A 69 -2.67 2.94 -13.39
CA LYS A 69 -1.60 3.16 -14.39
C LYS A 69 -1.31 4.65 -14.60
N ARG A 70 -2.34 5.49 -14.70
CA ARG A 70 -2.16 6.95 -14.84
C ARG A 70 -1.53 7.55 -13.60
N TYR A 71 -2.05 7.20 -12.42
CA TYR A 71 -1.47 7.61 -11.16
C TYR A 71 0.03 7.26 -11.09
N TYR A 72 0.38 6.00 -11.36
CA TYR A 72 1.77 5.55 -11.32
C TYR A 72 2.66 6.28 -12.35
N ARG A 73 2.14 6.60 -13.53
CA ARG A 73 2.87 7.39 -14.54
C ARG A 73 3.19 8.79 -13.99
N SER A 74 2.21 9.49 -13.43
CA SER A 74 2.39 10.81 -12.83
C SER A 74 3.31 10.76 -11.61
N LEU A 75 3.14 9.75 -10.74
CA LEU A 75 4.02 9.50 -9.61
C LEU A 75 5.47 9.29 -10.05
N SER A 76 5.70 8.45 -11.07
CA SER A 76 7.04 8.16 -11.58
C SER A 76 7.76 9.40 -12.10
N GLN A 77 7.02 10.36 -12.64
CA GLN A 77 7.57 11.65 -13.04
C GLN A 77 7.96 12.48 -11.80
N LYS A 78 7.07 12.59 -10.81
CA LYS A 78 7.35 13.32 -9.57
C LYS A 78 8.54 12.76 -8.80
N LEU A 79 8.67 11.45 -8.72
CA LEU A 79 9.82 10.79 -8.09
C LEU A 79 11.16 11.00 -8.83
N LYS A 80 11.13 11.39 -10.11
CA LYS A 80 12.35 11.77 -10.87
C LYS A 80 12.72 13.23 -10.67
N GLU A 81 11.73 14.08 -10.44
CA GLU A 81 11.92 15.54 -10.26
C GLU A 81 12.43 15.88 -8.85
N ASN A 82 12.22 14.98 -7.88
CA ASN A 82 12.58 15.17 -6.48
C ASN A 82 13.48 14.04 -5.98
N SER A 83 14.35 14.34 -5.03
CA SER A 83 15.18 13.37 -4.35
C SER A 83 14.49 12.90 -3.07
N PHE A 84 14.35 11.59 -2.91
CA PHE A 84 13.85 10.94 -1.70
C PHE A 84 14.86 9.91 -1.22
N ASP A 85 15.00 9.76 0.08
CA ASP A 85 15.83 8.73 0.68
C ASP A 85 15.18 7.34 0.58
N ALA A 86 13.83 7.30 0.58
CA ALA A 86 13.07 6.08 0.29
C ALA A 86 11.64 6.39 -0.18
N VAL A 87 11.11 5.47 -1.01
CA VAL A 87 9.73 5.47 -1.51
C VAL A 87 8.95 4.37 -0.79
N VAL A 88 7.96 4.75 0.00
CA VAL A 88 7.14 3.85 0.82
C VAL A 88 5.75 3.72 0.20
N GLY A 89 5.39 2.52 -0.24
CA GLY A 89 4.09 2.25 -0.85
C GLY A 89 3.11 1.55 0.10
N PHE A 90 1.86 2.01 0.08
CA PHE A 90 0.72 1.37 0.78
C PHE A 90 -0.17 0.57 -0.17
N ASN A 91 0.14 0.60 -1.44
CA ASN A 91 -0.42 -0.26 -2.47
C ASN A 91 0.72 -0.82 -3.32
N LYS A 92 0.51 -1.99 -3.91
CA LYS A 92 1.49 -2.62 -4.79
C LYS A 92 1.71 -1.76 -6.04
N MET A 93 2.94 -1.38 -6.30
CA MET A 93 3.36 -0.65 -7.50
C MET A 93 4.87 -0.78 -7.71
N PRO A 94 5.38 -0.53 -8.92
CA PRO A 94 6.81 -0.58 -9.18
C PRO A 94 7.61 0.51 -8.44
N ARG A 95 8.91 0.27 -8.25
CA ARG A 95 9.89 1.23 -7.71
C ARG A 95 9.64 1.66 -6.26
N LEU A 96 9.12 0.77 -5.45
CA LEU A 96 9.08 0.97 -4.00
C LEU A 96 10.37 0.46 -3.36
N ASP A 97 10.89 1.23 -2.42
CA ASP A 97 11.95 0.76 -1.52
C ASP A 97 11.33 -0.03 -0.37
N VAL A 98 10.17 0.40 0.13
CA VAL A 98 9.42 -0.26 1.19
C VAL A 98 7.96 -0.41 0.78
N TYR A 99 7.39 -1.59 1.00
CA TYR A 99 5.96 -1.87 0.80
C TYR A 99 5.29 -2.26 2.12
N TYR A 100 4.21 -1.55 2.49
CA TYR A 100 3.34 -1.91 3.61
C TYR A 100 2.31 -2.95 3.14
N GLY A 101 2.51 -4.20 3.54
CA GLY A 101 1.85 -5.39 3.01
C GLY A 101 0.45 -5.65 3.58
N ALA A 102 -0.50 -4.75 3.36
CA ALA A 102 -1.89 -4.90 3.81
C ALA A 102 -2.79 -5.67 2.84
N ASP A 103 -2.34 -5.89 1.60
CA ASP A 103 -3.13 -6.56 0.57
C ASP A 103 -2.79 -8.05 0.47
N PHE A 104 -3.79 -8.89 0.17
CA PHE A 104 -3.56 -10.33 -0.08
C PHE A 104 -2.77 -10.56 -1.37
N CYS A 105 -2.22 -11.77 -1.52
CA CYS A 105 -1.65 -12.24 -2.77
C CYS A 105 -2.75 -12.40 -3.84
N TYR A 106 -2.68 -11.56 -4.87
CA TYR A 106 -3.67 -11.53 -5.95
C TYR A 106 -3.68 -12.82 -6.75
N ILE A 107 -2.50 -13.33 -7.11
CA ILE A 107 -2.36 -14.58 -7.87
C ILE A 107 -2.93 -15.77 -7.10
N ALA A 108 -2.63 -15.90 -5.81
CA ALA A 108 -3.16 -16.97 -4.98
C ALA A 108 -4.69 -16.97 -4.95
N ARG A 109 -5.29 -15.77 -4.87
CA ARG A 109 -6.75 -15.62 -4.90
C ARG A 109 -7.35 -16.00 -6.25
N GLU A 110 -6.77 -15.54 -7.34
CA GLU A 110 -7.28 -15.83 -8.69
C GLU A 110 -7.11 -17.30 -9.08
N GLN A 111 -6.05 -17.97 -8.63
CA GLN A 111 -5.90 -19.41 -8.83
C GLN A 111 -6.96 -20.22 -8.10
N LYS A 112 -7.30 -19.84 -6.86
CA LYS A 112 -8.40 -20.49 -6.12
C LYS A 112 -9.76 -20.28 -6.78
N ALA A 113 -10.00 -19.15 -7.41
CA ALA A 113 -11.23 -18.83 -8.12
C ALA A 113 -11.39 -19.63 -9.45
N ASN A 114 -10.30 -20.23 -9.96
CA ASN A 114 -10.25 -21.08 -11.15
C ASN A 114 -10.91 -20.49 -12.41
N HIS A 115 -10.64 -19.22 -12.69
CA HIS A 115 -11.14 -18.53 -13.88
C HIS A 115 -10.01 -18.24 -14.88
N PRO A 116 -9.61 -19.21 -15.74
CA PRO A 116 -8.45 -19.07 -16.62
C PRO A 116 -8.57 -17.93 -17.64
N THR A 117 -9.78 -17.59 -18.08
CA THR A 117 -10.04 -16.50 -19.02
C THR A 117 -9.74 -15.11 -18.44
N LEU A 118 -9.81 -14.95 -17.12
CA LEU A 118 -9.48 -13.68 -16.47
C LEU A 118 -8.01 -13.28 -16.67
N ARG A 119 -7.11 -14.26 -16.84
CA ARG A 119 -5.67 -14.01 -17.06
C ARG A 119 -5.39 -13.22 -18.34
N LEU A 120 -6.30 -13.22 -19.31
CA LEU A 120 -6.19 -12.47 -20.55
C LEU A 120 -6.71 -11.02 -20.44
N THR A 121 -7.30 -10.67 -19.28
CA THR A 121 -7.86 -9.32 -19.10
C THR A 121 -6.80 -8.28 -18.78
N PRO A 122 -6.93 -7.02 -19.27
CA PRO A 122 -6.01 -5.93 -18.93
C PRO A 122 -5.92 -5.66 -17.42
N ARG A 123 -7.03 -5.91 -16.69
CA ARG A 123 -7.08 -5.79 -15.23
C ARG A 123 -6.18 -6.82 -14.57
N TYR A 124 -6.26 -8.08 -14.98
CA TYR A 124 -5.42 -9.14 -14.42
C TYR A 124 -3.94 -8.84 -14.66
N GLN A 125 -3.58 -8.53 -15.91
CA GLN A 125 -2.19 -8.21 -16.26
C GLN A 125 -1.64 -7.07 -15.41
N HIS A 126 -2.40 -5.98 -15.25
CA HIS A 126 -2.00 -4.86 -14.43
C HIS A 126 -1.77 -5.26 -12.96
N LEU A 127 -2.71 -5.95 -12.34
CA LEU A 127 -2.60 -6.36 -10.93
C LEU A 127 -1.45 -7.36 -10.73
N PHE A 128 -1.26 -8.27 -11.68
CA PHE A 128 -0.13 -9.19 -11.68
C PHE A 128 1.21 -8.47 -11.80
N ASP A 129 1.35 -7.56 -12.76
CA ASP A 129 2.59 -6.82 -12.99
C ASP A 129 2.96 -5.96 -11.79
N PHE A 130 1.98 -5.30 -11.15
CA PHE A 130 2.20 -4.50 -9.96
C PHE A 130 2.59 -5.38 -8.77
N GLU A 131 1.94 -6.50 -8.56
CA GLU A 131 2.30 -7.45 -7.50
C GLU A 131 3.69 -8.05 -7.75
N LYS A 132 3.98 -8.48 -8.98
CA LYS A 132 5.29 -9.02 -9.38
C LYS A 132 6.41 -8.00 -9.21
N SER A 133 6.15 -6.71 -9.44
CA SER A 133 7.15 -5.65 -9.26
C SER A 133 7.61 -5.49 -7.81
N VAL A 134 6.75 -5.84 -6.85
CA VAL A 134 7.06 -5.82 -5.41
C VAL A 134 7.63 -7.15 -4.94
N PHE A 135 7.00 -8.27 -5.28
CA PHE A 135 7.31 -9.58 -4.71
C PHE A 135 8.24 -10.45 -5.56
N GLY A 136 8.39 -10.15 -6.85
CA GLY A 136 9.25 -10.93 -7.74
C GLY A 136 10.71 -10.97 -7.27
N THR A 137 11.45 -12.02 -7.67
CA THR A 137 12.85 -12.28 -7.26
C THR A 137 13.80 -11.15 -7.65
N ASN A 138 13.49 -10.42 -8.73
CA ASN A 138 14.33 -9.28 -9.20
C ASN A 138 14.04 -7.97 -8.46
N SER A 139 13.05 -7.93 -7.58
CA SER A 139 12.75 -6.73 -6.79
C SER A 139 13.66 -6.64 -5.56
N GLN A 140 13.98 -5.42 -5.16
CA GLN A 140 14.73 -5.13 -3.91
C GLN A 140 13.83 -4.53 -2.83
N THR A 141 12.52 -4.40 -3.09
CA THR A 141 11.57 -3.82 -2.15
C THR A 141 11.55 -4.58 -0.82
N LEU A 142 11.74 -3.89 0.30
CA LEU A 142 11.52 -4.42 1.63
C LEU A 142 10.01 -4.49 1.92
N ILE A 143 9.55 -5.58 2.52
CA ILE A 143 8.13 -5.87 2.70
C ILE A 143 7.83 -5.91 4.20
N LEU A 144 6.99 -4.97 4.66
CA LEU A 144 6.45 -4.97 6.01
C LEU A 144 5.19 -5.85 6.00
N SER A 145 5.34 -7.13 6.32
CA SER A 145 4.24 -8.09 6.32
C SER A 145 3.42 -8.01 7.60
N LEU A 146 2.10 -8.00 7.50
CA LEU A 146 1.20 -7.94 8.65
C LEU A 146 0.99 -9.31 9.31
N SER A 147 1.32 -10.40 8.61
CA SER A 147 1.21 -11.77 9.16
C SER A 147 2.20 -12.74 8.51
N GLU A 148 2.64 -13.73 9.27
CA GLU A 148 3.45 -14.83 8.74
C GLU A 148 2.71 -15.63 7.66
N ARG A 149 1.41 -15.77 7.79
CA ARG A 149 0.60 -16.49 6.81
C ARG A 149 0.65 -15.84 5.43
N GLU A 150 0.47 -14.53 5.34
CA GLU A 150 0.56 -13.81 4.06
C GLU A 150 1.98 -13.85 3.49
N LYS A 151 3.00 -13.70 4.33
CA LYS A 151 4.39 -13.87 3.95
C LYS A 151 4.61 -15.22 3.26
N MET A 152 4.18 -16.34 3.88
CA MET A 152 4.32 -17.68 3.30
C MET A 152 3.64 -17.79 1.93
N VAL A 153 2.45 -17.19 1.76
CA VAL A 153 1.74 -17.21 0.48
C VAL A 153 2.55 -16.47 -0.60
N PHE A 154 3.11 -15.31 -0.31
CA PHE A 154 3.94 -14.59 -1.29
C PHE A 154 5.24 -15.35 -1.60
N GLN A 155 5.85 -16.01 -0.62
CA GLN A 155 7.02 -16.86 -0.85
C GLN A 155 6.71 -18.04 -1.76
N GLU A 156 5.56 -18.69 -1.57
CA GLU A 156 5.10 -19.80 -2.41
C GLU A 156 4.93 -19.38 -3.89
N TYR A 157 4.29 -18.23 -4.13
CA TYR A 157 3.93 -17.80 -5.49
C TYR A 157 5.00 -17.01 -6.23
N TYR A 158 5.86 -16.27 -5.52
CA TYR A 158 6.86 -15.40 -6.12
C TYR A 158 8.30 -15.76 -5.78
N HIS A 159 8.51 -16.76 -4.93
CA HIS A 159 9.83 -17.15 -4.41
C HIS A 159 10.58 -15.96 -3.79
N THR A 160 9.85 -15.06 -3.17
CA THR A 160 10.41 -13.87 -2.52
C THR A 160 11.34 -14.27 -1.39
N PRO A 161 12.60 -13.81 -1.37
CA PRO A 161 13.54 -14.15 -0.30
C PRO A 161 13.06 -13.72 1.08
N ASP A 162 13.29 -14.55 2.09
CA ASP A 162 12.91 -14.29 3.48
C ASP A 162 13.50 -12.98 4.02
N SER A 163 14.74 -12.68 3.62
CA SER A 163 15.47 -11.48 4.01
C SER A 163 14.81 -10.15 3.61
N ARG A 164 13.84 -10.20 2.69
CA ARG A 164 13.07 -9.02 2.26
C ARG A 164 11.83 -8.77 3.10
N PHE A 165 11.46 -9.68 4.00
CA PHE A 165 10.31 -9.52 4.87
C PHE A 165 10.70 -9.06 6.26
N SER A 166 9.95 -8.11 6.80
CA SER A 166 9.91 -7.76 8.21
C SER A 166 8.48 -7.88 8.70
N LEU A 167 8.26 -8.64 9.77
CA LEU A 167 6.93 -8.79 10.35
C LEU A 167 6.55 -7.52 11.12
N LEU A 168 5.45 -6.91 10.74
CA LEU A 168 4.85 -5.75 11.40
C LEU A 168 3.37 -6.03 11.69
N PRO A 169 3.06 -6.77 12.77
CA PRO A 169 1.67 -7.09 13.10
C PRO A 169 0.87 -5.82 13.36
N PRO A 170 -0.40 -5.76 12.92
CA PRO A 170 -1.25 -4.63 13.20
C PRO A 170 -1.44 -4.46 14.71
N THR A 171 -1.26 -3.24 15.20
CA THR A 171 -1.44 -2.91 16.61
C THR A 171 -2.73 -2.13 16.80
N LEU A 172 -3.44 -2.43 17.90
CA LEU A 172 -4.55 -1.60 18.36
C LEU A 172 -4.00 -0.51 19.28
N ASN A 173 -4.52 0.71 19.16
CA ASN A 173 -4.25 1.73 20.15
C ASN A 173 -4.76 1.24 21.52
N PRO A 174 -4.03 1.53 22.61
CA PRO A 174 -4.54 1.26 23.96
C PRO A 174 -5.92 1.89 24.22
N GLU A 175 -6.17 3.06 23.64
CA GLU A 175 -7.43 3.82 23.72
C GLU A 175 -8.59 3.15 22.96
N ASP A 176 -8.30 2.38 21.90
CA ASP A 176 -9.28 1.62 21.14
C ASP A 176 -9.64 0.27 21.79
N ARG A 177 -8.99 -0.07 22.92
CA ARG A 177 -9.33 -1.28 23.68
C ARG A 177 -10.58 -0.99 24.51
N MET A 178 -11.72 -1.50 24.07
CA MET A 178 -12.91 -1.50 24.93
C MET A 178 -12.60 -2.20 26.25
N PRO A 179 -12.94 -1.59 27.41
CA PRO A 179 -12.79 -2.26 28.71
C PRO A 179 -13.55 -3.58 28.69
N VAL A 180 -12.95 -4.63 29.21
CA VAL A 180 -13.47 -6.01 29.22
C VAL A 180 -14.84 -6.13 29.92
N GLN A 181 -15.31 -5.07 30.59
CA GLN A 181 -16.52 -5.08 31.40
C GLN A 181 -17.85 -5.11 30.62
N ASP A 182 -17.85 -4.86 29.31
CA ASP A 182 -19.12 -4.72 28.56
C ASP A 182 -19.51 -5.92 27.67
N ARG A 183 -18.81 -7.05 27.79
CA ARG A 183 -19.21 -8.28 27.05
C ARG A 183 -20.54 -8.88 27.46
N SER A 184 -21.11 -8.47 28.59
CA SER A 184 -22.41 -8.97 29.08
C SER A 184 -23.62 -8.26 28.48
N ARG A 185 -23.43 -7.16 27.74
CA ARG A 185 -24.52 -6.38 27.12
C ARG A 185 -24.78 -6.68 25.64
N ILE A 186 -23.99 -7.59 25.05
CA ILE A 186 -24.21 -8.06 23.68
C ILE A 186 -24.79 -9.47 23.75
N ARG A 187 -26.04 -9.58 24.08
CA ARG A 187 -26.93 -10.73 23.84
C ARG A 187 -28.31 -10.26 23.43
#